data_487fb0567d1805076134fa37374d175d
#
_entry.id   487fb0567d1805076134fa37374d175d
#
_cell.length_a   1.000
_cell.length_b   1.000
_cell.length_c   1.000
_cell.angle_alpha   90.00
_cell.angle_beta   90.00
_cell.angle_gamma   90.00
#
_symmetry.space_group_name_H-M   'P 1'
#
loop_
_entity.id
_entity.type
_entity.pdbx_description
1 polymer ?
#
loop_
_entity_poly.entity_id
_entity_poly.type
_entity_poly.pdbx_seq_one_letter_code
_entity_poly.pdbx_strand_id
1 'polypeptide(L)'
;MKNFTPFVVMLVSLEFISLSQSFATLVGDTTKIWVGTWTTAPQLVEPGNMPPSPGLTNNSLRQVLEVSIGGDTLRVRFSNEFSTSTVTMNSVQIAVSTGGSTIDTSTNRELKFNGNSQVTMSAGTAVTSDPIAFNLTPRMDVAITIYYGQTSSSVTGHPGSRTTSYIIAGNTTTTTDFTGAVTTDHWYNISAIDVLAPSTTACVAILGNSIADGRGSTTNGQNRWPDIFSEALLRDSSTQHIGVLNQGIGGNCVLFGGLGPTGVSRYDRDIVNQNGVRWAIIFEGVNDIGGVSSSTAATNTANNLINAYKQFITKAHAKNIRIYGATITPFKGNGYYNQYSELCRNTVNQWIRTAGNYDGCIDFDKIMRNPLDTASLVTTYQNDGLHPDTAGYRKMGSSIDLNLFTALDTTTLGVHSVRIIDSYVLGQNYPNPFNPATTISFSVPTQSFVSLKIYDALGRVVSILVSKLLSAGTYSRQWDAKGLASGVYFYRLLAGSFIETKKLVLLR
;
A
#
# COMPACT_ATOMS: atom_id res chain seq x y z
N MET A 1 -51.14 12.53 -90.73
CA MET A 1 -49.83 11.84 -90.67
C MET A 1 -48.92 12.73 -89.85
N LYS A 2 -48.83 12.51 -88.56
CA LYS A 2 -47.81 13.15 -87.67
C LYS A 2 -47.41 12.12 -86.65
N ASN A 3 -46.15 11.77 -86.71
CA ASN A 3 -45.51 10.81 -85.82
C ASN A 3 -45.41 11.40 -84.41
N PHE A 4 -45.87 10.68 -83.42
CA PHE A 4 -45.58 10.93 -82.01
C PHE A 4 -44.58 9.88 -81.50
N THR A 5 -43.42 10.37 -81.02
CA THR A 5 -42.41 9.60 -80.32
C THR A 5 -42.69 9.72 -78.83
N PRO A 6 -42.77 8.64 -78.07
CA PRO A 6 -42.93 8.74 -76.62
C PRO A 6 -41.60 9.00 -75.92
N PHE A 7 -41.55 9.96 -75.05
CA PHE A 7 -40.47 10.29 -74.13
C PHE A 7 -40.51 9.30 -72.95
N VAL A 8 -39.45 8.52 -72.75
CA VAL A 8 -39.30 7.70 -71.56
C VAL A 8 -38.67 8.55 -70.49
N VAL A 9 -39.43 8.80 -69.42
CA VAL A 9 -38.91 9.45 -68.19
C VAL A 9 -38.34 8.36 -67.29
N MET A 10 -37.02 8.36 -67.10
CA MET A 10 -36.31 7.50 -66.18
C MET A 10 -36.36 8.10 -64.77
N LEU A 11 -37.19 7.56 -63.88
CA LEU A 11 -37.16 7.89 -62.46
C LEU A 11 -35.95 7.23 -61.81
N VAL A 12 -35.01 8.06 -61.37
CA VAL A 12 -33.90 7.64 -60.49
C VAL A 12 -34.40 7.75 -59.05
N SER A 13 -34.70 6.62 -58.41
CA SER A 13 -34.97 6.54 -57.00
C SER A 13 -33.65 6.65 -56.23
N LEU A 14 -33.42 7.78 -55.53
CA LEU A 14 -32.38 7.91 -54.51
C LEU A 14 -32.84 7.18 -53.24
N GLU A 15 -32.24 6.01 -52.97
CA GLU A 15 -32.34 5.36 -51.67
C GLU A 15 -31.43 6.10 -50.68
N PHE A 16 -32.03 6.81 -49.73
CA PHE A 16 -31.33 7.32 -48.55
C PHE A 16 -31.07 6.14 -47.62
N ILE A 17 -29.82 5.62 -47.59
CA ILE A 17 -29.36 4.75 -46.54
C ILE A 17 -29.14 5.59 -45.30
N SER A 18 -30.11 5.58 -44.38
CA SER A 18 -29.92 6.14 -43.03
C SER A 18 -28.97 5.25 -42.26
N LEU A 19 -27.69 5.64 -42.11
CA LEU A 19 -26.83 5.10 -41.09
C LEU A 19 -27.35 5.50 -39.72
N SER A 20 -28.14 4.68 -39.08
CA SER A 20 -28.38 4.76 -37.64
C SER A 20 -27.09 4.38 -36.91
N GLN A 21 -26.31 5.37 -36.52
CA GLN A 21 -25.26 5.16 -35.52
C GLN A 21 -25.96 4.83 -34.20
N SER A 22 -25.96 3.55 -33.87
CA SER A 22 -26.26 3.10 -32.49
C SER A 22 -25.17 3.65 -31.59
N PHE A 23 -25.45 4.76 -30.92
CA PHE A 23 -24.70 5.10 -29.71
C PHE A 23 -25.00 4.00 -28.68
N ALA A 24 -24.10 3.03 -28.57
CA ALA A 24 -24.06 2.18 -27.40
C ALA A 24 -23.78 3.10 -26.22
N THR A 25 -24.82 3.47 -25.50
CA THR A 25 -24.68 4.01 -24.14
C THR A 25 -23.88 2.97 -23.38
N LEU A 26 -22.63 3.29 -23.05
CA LEU A 26 -21.87 2.53 -22.04
C LEU A 26 -22.72 2.55 -20.78
N VAL A 27 -23.48 1.49 -20.54
CA VAL A 27 -24.07 1.22 -19.23
C VAL A 27 -22.88 1.04 -18.33
N GLY A 28 -22.56 2.07 -17.54
CA GLY A 28 -21.50 2.00 -16.55
C GLY A 28 -21.76 0.78 -15.66
N ASP A 29 -20.74 0.03 -15.36
CA ASP A 29 -20.80 -1.10 -14.43
C ASP A 29 -21.45 -0.61 -13.13
N THR A 30 -22.69 -1.05 -12.88
CA THR A 30 -23.47 -0.69 -11.69
C THR A 30 -23.15 -1.58 -10.50
N THR A 31 -22.19 -2.50 -10.65
CA THR A 31 -21.75 -3.39 -9.58
C THR A 31 -21.07 -2.60 -8.49
N LYS A 32 -21.63 -2.61 -7.30
CA LYS A 32 -21.03 -2.01 -6.10
C LYS A 32 -20.24 -3.06 -5.33
N ILE A 33 -19.08 -2.66 -4.80
CA ILE A 33 -18.20 -3.48 -3.96
C ILE A 33 -17.88 -2.75 -2.66
N TRP A 34 -17.49 -3.48 -1.63
CA TRP A 34 -16.94 -2.91 -0.42
C TRP A 34 -15.49 -2.49 -0.65
N VAL A 35 -15.17 -1.24 -0.31
CA VAL A 35 -13.83 -0.66 -0.41
C VAL A 35 -13.47 0.00 0.91
N GLY A 36 -12.29 -0.29 1.44
CA GLY A 36 -11.79 0.35 2.65
C GLY A 36 -11.56 1.84 2.43
N THR A 37 -12.03 2.66 3.36
CA THR A 37 -11.81 4.12 3.36
C THR A 37 -10.96 4.57 4.55
N TRP A 38 -10.92 3.80 5.61
CA TRP A 38 -10.07 4.01 6.77
C TRP A 38 -9.75 2.68 7.43
N THR A 39 -8.51 2.53 7.91
CA THR A 39 -8.10 1.40 8.73
C THR A 39 -7.04 1.81 9.76
N THR A 40 -6.91 0.95 10.76
CA THR A 40 -5.74 0.93 11.66
C THR A 40 -5.36 -0.51 11.95
N ALA A 41 -4.07 -0.76 12.23
CA ALA A 41 -3.58 -2.09 12.56
C ALA A 41 -3.84 -2.41 14.04
N PRO A 42 -4.72 -3.38 14.37
CA PRO A 42 -4.95 -3.76 15.75
C PRO A 42 -3.75 -4.54 16.32
N GLN A 43 -3.47 -4.27 17.60
CA GLN A 43 -2.44 -4.94 18.39
C GLN A 43 -2.91 -5.13 19.84
N LEU A 44 -2.17 -5.90 20.64
CA LEU A 44 -2.29 -5.86 22.09
C LEU A 44 -1.77 -4.50 22.57
N VAL A 45 -2.58 -3.81 23.34
CA VAL A 45 -2.20 -2.52 23.93
C VAL A 45 -1.21 -2.76 25.07
N GLU A 46 -0.09 -2.04 25.04
CA GLU A 46 0.95 -2.11 26.07
C GLU A 46 0.44 -1.50 27.39
N PRO A 47 0.97 -1.90 28.55
CA PRO A 47 0.49 -1.41 29.87
C PRO A 47 0.45 0.13 30.01
N GLY A 48 1.41 0.84 29.40
CA GLY A 48 1.46 2.31 29.43
C GLY A 48 0.43 3.02 28.56
N ASN A 49 -0.23 2.28 27.66
CA ASN A 49 -1.20 2.81 26.69
C ASN A 49 -2.64 2.32 26.97
N MET A 50 -2.84 1.65 28.11
CA MET A 50 -4.18 1.19 28.50
C MET A 50 -5.16 2.34 28.68
N PRO A 51 -6.49 2.10 28.48
CA PRO A 51 -7.51 3.13 28.69
C PRO A 51 -7.36 3.76 30.09
N PRO A 52 -7.19 5.08 30.18
CA PRO A 52 -7.05 5.75 31.47
C PRO A 52 -8.35 5.64 32.29
N SER A 53 -8.23 5.80 33.63
CA SER A 53 -9.43 5.86 34.50
C SER A 53 -10.41 6.92 33.97
N PRO A 54 -11.75 6.61 33.90
CA PRO A 54 -12.43 5.49 34.56
C PRO A 54 -12.42 4.15 33.77
N GLY A 55 -11.64 4.04 32.67
CA GLY A 55 -11.59 2.83 31.85
C GLY A 55 -12.82 2.70 30.93
N LEU A 56 -12.92 1.55 30.24
CA LEU A 56 -13.97 1.34 29.23
C LEU A 56 -15.24 0.68 29.82
N THR A 57 -15.13 -0.18 30.83
CA THR A 57 -16.28 -0.95 31.38
C THR A 57 -17.37 -0.02 31.90
N ASN A 58 -18.60 -0.14 31.37
CA ASN A 58 -19.77 0.69 31.67
C ASN A 58 -19.58 2.17 31.37
N ASN A 59 -18.65 2.52 30.46
CA ASN A 59 -18.34 3.90 30.06
C ASN A 59 -18.46 4.06 28.55
N SER A 60 -18.56 5.31 28.11
CA SER A 60 -18.58 5.66 26.69
C SER A 60 -17.18 6.13 26.25
N LEU A 61 -16.75 5.61 25.10
CA LEU A 61 -15.55 6.02 24.39
C LEU A 61 -15.96 6.66 23.06
N ARG A 62 -15.51 7.88 22.77
CA ARG A 62 -15.63 8.54 21.48
C ARG A 62 -14.27 8.64 20.82
N GLN A 63 -14.15 8.15 19.60
CA GLN A 63 -12.93 8.12 18.79
C GLN A 63 -13.17 8.85 17.48
N VAL A 64 -12.28 9.78 17.12
CA VAL A 64 -12.35 10.55 15.89
C VAL A 64 -11.41 9.94 14.86
N LEU A 65 -11.85 9.86 13.62
CA LEU A 65 -11.11 9.29 12.51
C LEU A 65 -11.41 10.10 11.25
N GLU A 66 -10.43 10.24 10.36
CA GLU A 66 -10.61 10.87 9.05
C GLU A 66 -10.62 9.80 7.96
N VAL A 67 -11.71 9.75 7.17
CA VAL A 67 -11.83 8.79 6.05
C VAL A 67 -11.12 9.33 4.81
N SER A 68 -10.58 8.44 3.96
CA SER A 68 -9.85 8.83 2.75
C SER A 68 -10.77 9.13 1.56
N ILE A 69 -11.79 8.29 1.33
CA ILE A 69 -12.78 8.44 0.25
C ILE A 69 -14.20 8.45 0.81
N GLY A 70 -15.14 8.98 0.04
CA GLY A 70 -16.55 9.06 0.41
C GLY A 70 -17.40 7.90 -0.10
N GLY A 71 -18.68 7.92 0.28
CA GLY A 71 -19.71 6.98 -0.13
C GLY A 71 -21.01 7.22 0.61
N ASP A 72 -22.11 6.62 0.15
CA ASP A 72 -23.46 6.77 0.70
C ASP A 72 -23.88 5.65 1.68
N THR A 73 -23.09 4.59 1.74
CA THR A 73 -23.34 3.41 2.57
C THR A 73 -22.01 2.93 3.15
N LEU A 74 -21.95 2.74 4.45
CA LEU A 74 -20.75 2.25 5.13
C LEU A 74 -21.04 1.09 6.07
N ARG A 75 -19.96 0.44 6.52
CA ARG A 75 -19.92 -0.48 7.67
C ARG A 75 -18.62 -0.29 8.44
N VAL A 76 -18.63 -0.60 9.73
CA VAL A 76 -17.47 -0.43 10.62
C VAL A 76 -17.06 -1.78 11.18
N ARG A 77 -15.75 -2.06 11.18
CA ARG A 77 -15.19 -3.28 11.78
C ARG A 77 -14.57 -2.96 13.14
N PHE A 78 -14.88 -3.81 14.11
CA PHE A 78 -14.36 -3.78 15.47
C PHE A 78 -13.53 -5.03 15.73
N SER A 79 -12.51 -4.93 16.57
CA SER A 79 -11.57 -6.02 16.84
C SER A 79 -11.40 -6.24 18.34
N ASN A 80 -11.43 -7.51 18.71
CA ASN A 80 -11.03 -8.05 20.01
C ASN A 80 -9.96 -9.15 19.85
N GLU A 81 -9.19 -9.06 18.75
CA GLU A 81 -8.29 -10.13 18.29
C GLU A 81 -7.11 -10.37 19.24
N PHE A 82 -6.73 -9.39 20.06
CA PHE A 82 -5.59 -9.49 20.98
C PHE A 82 -6.00 -9.53 22.45
N SER A 83 -7.27 -9.47 22.74
CA SER A 83 -7.78 -9.57 24.11
C SER A 83 -7.94 -11.02 24.55
N THR A 84 -7.85 -11.26 25.86
CA THR A 84 -7.93 -12.61 26.46
C THR A 84 -9.33 -12.98 26.97
N SER A 85 -10.26 -12.02 26.96
CA SER A 85 -11.66 -12.23 27.35
C SER A 85 -12.62 -11.47 26.44
N THR A 86 -13.91 -11.70 26.66
CA THR A 86 -14.96 -11.07 25.85
C THR A 86 -15.03 -9.56 26.06
N VAL A 87 -15.43 -8.85 24.99
CA VAL A 87 -15.77 -7.42 25.01
C VAL A 87 -17.20 -7.25 24.51
N THR A 88 -18.05 -6.60 25.29
CA THR A 88 -19.43 -6.28 24.93
C THR A 88 -19.56 -4.79 24.65
N MET A 89 -20.02 -4.46 23.45
CA MET A 89 -20.46 -3.11 23.07
C MET A 89 -21.98 -3.08 23.17
N ASN A 90 -22.52 -2.34 24.15
CA ASN A 90 -23.97 -2.27 24.39
C ASN A 90 -24.68 -1.36 23.38
N SER A 91 -23.98 -0.32 22.88
CA SER A 91 -24.46 0.59 21.85
C SER A 91 -23.25 1.19 21.11
N VAL A 92 -23.37 1.34 19.82
CA VAL A 92 -22.35 1.98 18.97
C VAL A 92 -23.01 2.98 18.05
N GLN A 93 -22.49 4.20 18.00
CA GLN A 93 -23.00 5.28 17.16
C GLN A 93 -21.89 5.80 16.24
N ILE A 94 -22.27 6.28 15.06
CA ILE A 94 -21.42 7.06 14.17
C ILE A 94 -22.06 8.41 13.88
N ALA A 95 -21.28 9.48 13.90
CA ALA A 95 -21.72 10.82 13.53
C ALA A 95 -20.59 11.60 12.84
N VAL A 96 -20.93 12.69 12.16
CA VAL A 96 -19.93 13.65 11.68
C VAL A 96 -19.30 14.34 12.89
N SER A 97 -17.96 14.37 12.94
CA SER A 97 -17.22 15.14 13.93
C SER A 97 -17.17 16.61 13.51
N THR A 98 -17.44 17.49 14.47
CA THR A 98 -17.32 18.95 14.27
C THR A 98 -16.09 19.53 14.96
N GLY A 99 -15.22 18.65 15.45
CA GLY A 99 -13.96 18.98 16.12
C GLY A 99 -13.94 18.62 17.60
N GLY A 100 -12.78 18.20 18.08
CA GLY A 100 -12.62 17.71 19.44
C GLY A 100 -13.56 16.55 19.75
N SER A 101 -14.27 16.61 20.87
CA SER A 101 -15.27 15.59 21.24
C SER A 101 -16.67 15.85 20.67
N THR A 102 -16.86 16.92 19.88
CA THR A 102 -18.18 17.39 19.45
C THR A 102 -18.63 16.72 18.17
N ILE A 103 -19.92 16.38 18.08
CA ILE A 103 -20.54 15.79 16.91
C ILE A 103 -21.75 16.60 16.40
N ASP A 104 -22.03 16.50 15.12
CA ASP A 104 -23.31 16.90 14.57
C ASP A 104 -24.35 15.79 14.87
N THR A 105 -25.19 16.03 15.88
CA THR A 105 -26.21 15.07 16.34
C THR A 105 -27.28 14.75 15.28
N SER A 106 -27.49 15.62 14.29
CA SER A 106 -28.43 15.37 13.19
C SER A 106 -27.94 14.22 12.28
N THR A 107 -26.65 13.98 12.25
CA THR A 107 -26.00 12.93 11.48
C THR A 107 -25.85 11.62 12.26
N ASN A 108 -26.17 11.61 13.57
CA ASN A 108 -25.94 10.45 14.43
C ASN A 108 -26.76 9.24 13.96
N ARG A 109 -26.08 8.10 13.79
CA ARG A 109 -26.69 6.83 13.36
C ARG A 109 -26.18 5.69 14.24
N GLU A 110 -27.12 4.82 14.63
CA GLU A 110 -26.82 3.61 15.39
C GLU A 110 -26.24 2.53 14.45
N LEU A 111 -25.11 1.96 14.83
CA LEU A 111 -24.55 0.77 14.17
C LEU A 111 -25.17 -0.48 14.80
N LYS A 112 -25.67 -1.38 13.95
CA LYS A 112 -26.27 -2.65 14.35
C LYS A 112 -25.40 -3.82 13.95
N PHE A 113 -25.62 -4.96 14.60
CA PHE A 113 -24.89 -6.20 14.38
C PHE A 113 -25.90 -7.35 14.26
N ASN A 114 -26.14 -7.82 13.03
CA ASN A 114 -27.24 -8.75 12.72
C ASN A 114 -28.59 -8.26 13.24
N GLY A 115 -28.87 -6.96 13.06
CA GLY A 115 -30.07 -6.28 13.49
C GLY A 115 -30.11 -5.85 14.96
N ASN A 116 -29.15 -6.24 15.79
CA ASN A 116 -29.08 -5.92 17.21
C ASN A 116 -28.19 -4.71 17.50
N SER A 117 -28.57 -3.88 18.47
CA SER A 117 -27.77 -2.73 18.94
C SER A 117 -26.54 -3.17 19.74
N GLN A 118 -26.63 -4.30 20.40
CA GLN A 118 -25.57 -4.87 21.24
C GLN A 118 -24.84 -5.99 20.48
N VAL A 119 -23.51 -6.05 20.71
CA VAL A 119 -22.69 -7.18 20.26
C VAL A 119 -21.64 -7.55 21.30
N THR A 120 -21.38 -8.85 21.43
CA THR A 120 -20.28 -9.39 22.24
C THR A 120 -19.27 -10.06 21.33
N MET A 121 -18.03 -9.56 21.37
CA MET A 121 -16.89 -10.16 20.69
C MET A 121 -16.17 -11.11 21.62
N SER A 122 -16.01 -12.37 21.23
CA SER A 122 -15.16 -13.32 21.94
C SER A 122 -13.69 -12.91 21.86
N ALA A 123 -12.86 -13.43 22.77
CA ALA A 123 -11.41 -13.30 22.68
C ALA A 123 -10.89 -13.81 21.33
N GLY A 124 -9.96 -13.11 20.70
CA GLY A 124 -9.38 -13.49 19.42
C GLY A 124 -10.26 -13.25 18.18
N THR A 125 -11.39 -12.53 18.31
CA THR A 125 -12.32 -12.31 17.19
C THR A 125 -12.51 -10.85 16.82
N ALA A 126 -13.07 -10.62 15.63
CA ALA A 126 -13.52 -9.33 15.15
C ALA A 126 -14.98 -9.42 14.66
N VAL A 127 -15.68 -8.28 14.61
CA VAL A 127 -17.04 -8.17 14.12
C VAL A 127 -17.17 -6.97 13.20
N THR A 128 -18.05 -7.07 12.20
CA THR A 128 -18.39 -5.95 11.32
C THR A 128 -19.86 -5.59 11.53
N SER A 129 -20.16 -4.29 11.59
CA SER A 129 -21.54 -3.81 11.67
C SER A 129 -22.33 -4.13 10.41
N ASP A 130 -23.64 -4.14 10.54
CA ASP A 130 -24.54 -4.14 9.39
C ASP A 130 -24.28 -2.88 8.53
N PRO A 131 -24.55 -2.93 7.23
CA PRO A 131 -24.50 -1.74 6.36
C PRO A 131 -25.47 -0.67 6.84
N ILE A 132 -25.02 0.59 6.81
CA ILE A 132 -25.84 1.74 7.18
C ILE A 132 -25.73 2.87 6.15
N ALA A 133 -26.86 3.53 5.85
CA ALA A 133 -26.85 4.74 5.05
C ALA A 133 -26.22 5.90 5.84
N PHE A 134 -25.11 6.41 5.32
CA PHE A 134 -24.36 7.52 5.91
C PHE A 134 -23.60 8.25 4.80
N ASN A 135 -23.85 9.53 4.63
CA ASN A 135 -23.21 10.33 3.58
C ASN A 135 -21.79 10.73 3.99
N LEU A 136 -20.81 9.94 3.57
CA LEU A 136 -19.39 10.27 3.72
C LEU A 136 -18.90 11.10 2.54
N THR A 137 -18.23 12.20 2.82
CA THR A 137 -17.41 12.91 1.83
C THR A 137 -15.92 12.56 2.02
N PRO A 138 -15.10 12.64 0.98
CA PRO A 138 -13.65 12.42 1.13
C PRO A 138 -13.05 13.36 2.19
N ARG A 139 -12.16 12.84 3.01
CA ARG A 139 -11.49 13.55 4.12
C ARG A 139 -12.44 14.06 5.22
N MET A 140 -13.61 13.43 5.36
CA MET A 140 -14.53 13.76 6.44
C MET A 140 -14.02 13.15 7.75
N ASP A 141 -14.05 13.97 8.81
CA ASP A 141 -13.90 13.49 10.17
C ASP A 141 -15.21 12.89 10.67
N VAL A 142 -15.15 11.63 11.11
CA VAL A 142 -16.27 10.95 11.77
C VAL A 142 -15.90 10.57 13.19
N ALA A 143 -16.90 10.58 14.07
CA ALA A 143 -16.78 10.13 15.44
C ALA A 143 -17.50 8.79 15.61
N ILE A 144 -16.78 7.77 16.06
CA ILE A 144 -17.36 6.49 16.52
C ILE A 144 -17.47 6.55 18.03
N THR A 145 -18.69 6.43 18.55
CA THR A 145 -18.95 6.44 20.00
C THR A 145 -19.46 5.07 20.44
N ILE A 146 -18.75 4.43 21.36
CA ILE A 146 -19.06 3.09 21.87
C ILE A 146 -19.43 3.21 23.36
N TYR A 147 -20.59 2.71 23.75
CA TYR A 147 -20.90 2.44 25.16
C TYR A 147 -20.62 0.97 25.45
N TYR A 148 -19.65 0.74 26.32
CA TYR A 148 -19.23 -0.62 26.67
C TYR A 148 -20.10 -1.19 27.80
N GLY A 149 -20.28 -2.51 27.75
CA GLY A 149 -20.63 -3.32 28.91
C GLY A 149 -19.35 -3.91 29.54
N GLN A 150 -19.23 -5.23 29.48
CA GLN A 150 -18.01 -5.93 29.91
C GLN A 150 -16.87 -5.64 28.94
N THR A 151 -15.65 -5.45 29.50
CA THR A 151 -14.42 -5.34 28.73
C THR A 151 -13.34 -6.27 29.25
N SER A 152 -12.28 -6.46 28.47
CA SER A 152 -11.13 -7.29 28.83
C SER A 152 -10.08 -6.49 29.62
N SER A 153 -9.35 -7.17 30.48
CA SER A 153 -8.17 -6.60 31.14
C SER A 153 -6.96 -6.46 30.19
N SER A 154 -6.94 -7.25 29.12
CA SER A 154 -6.02 -7.07 27.98
C SER A 154 -6.81 -6.47 26.82
N VAL A 155 -6.39 -5.31 26.33
CA VAL A 155 -7.16 -4.54 25.36
C VAL A 155 -6.58 -4.67 23.95
N THR A 156 -7.45 -4.93 22.99
CA THR A 156 -7.12 -4.77 21.57
C THR A 156 -7.27 -3.30 21.19
N GLY A 157 -6.24 -2.71 20.59
CA GLY A 157 -6.28 -1.31 20.21
C GLY A 157 -5.15 -0.93 19.26
N HIS A 158 -4.97 0.37 19.09
CA HIS A 158 -3.90 0.97 18.31
C HIS A 158 -3.35 2.19 19.03
N PRO A 159 -2.22 2.07 19.73
CA PRO A 159 -1.63 3.17 20.52
C PRO A 159 -1.15 4.35 19.69
N GLY A 160 -0.84 4.16 18.43
CA GLY A 160 -0.29 5.17 17.52
C GLY A 160 -1.33 6.06 16.83
N SER A 161 -2.53 6.26 17.37
CA SER A 161 -3.64 6.92 16.68
C SER A 161 -3.34 8.34 16.18
N ARG A 162 -2.49 9.09 16.88
CA ARG A 162 -2.23 10.52 16.64
C ARG A 162 -3.51 11.37 16.61
N THR A 163 -4.57 10.84 17.23
CA THR A 163 -5.88 11.46 17.30
C THR A 163 -6.44 11.26 18.70
N THR A 164 -7.00 12.31 19.28
CA THR A 164 -7.52 12.28 20.63
C THR A 164 -8.83 11.51 20.69
N SER A 165 -8.91 10.56 21.62
CA SER A 165 -10.11 9.83 22.03
C SER A 165 -10.58 10.32 23.40
N TYR A 166 -11.88 10.21 23.66
CA TYR A 166 -12.55 10.78 24.81
C TYR A 166 -13.31 9.70 25.57
N ILE A 167 -13.05 9.55 26.88
CA ILE A 167 -13.72 8.57 27.75
C ILE A 167 -14.52 9.31 28.80
N ILE A 168 -15.80 8.96 28.94
CA ILE A 168 -16.71 9.55 29.93
C ILE A 168 -17.58 8.46 30.57
N ALA A 169 -17.97 8.66 31.84
CA ALA A 169 -18.78 7.71 32.59
C ALA A 169 -20.20 7.56 32.02
N GLY A 170 -20.69 6.33 32.01
CA GLY A 170 -22.06 5.99 31.65
C GLY A 170 -22.33 6.00 30.14
N ASN A 171 -23.62 5.86 29.78
CA ASN A 171 -24.06 5.86 28.38
C ASN A 171 -24.34 7.30 27.89
N THR A 172 -23.45 7.82 27.07
CA THR A 172 -23.49 9.16 26.50
C THR A 172 -23.35 9.14 24.97
N THR A 173 -23.69 8.01 24.32
CA THR A 173 -23.44 7.79 22.87
C THR A 173 -24.14 8.80 21.96
N THR A 174 -25.20 9.46 22.41
CA THR A 174 -25.96 10.45 21.64
C THR A 174 -25.71 11.90 22.07
N THR A 175 -24.83 12.14 23.06
CA THR A 175 -24.52 13.47 23.58
C THR A 175 -23.70 14.27 22.54
N THR A 176 -23.98 15.55 22.38
CA THR A 176 -23.30 16.42 21.42
C THR A 176 -21.80 16.49 21.65
N ASP A 177 -21.37 16.71 22.90
CA ASP A 177 -19.96 16.73 23.26
C ASP A 177 -19.70 15.91 24.54
N PHE A 178 -18.41 15.65 24.82
CA PHE A 178 -17.96 14.93 26.01
C PHE A 178 -17.25 15.91 26.96
N THR A 179 -17.92 16.97 27.35
CA THR A 179 -17.39 17.93 28.32
C THR A 179 -16.96 17.20 29.61
N GLY A 180 -15.70 17.42 30.02
CA GLY A 180 -15.10 16.77 31.19
C GLY A 180 -14.63 15.33 30.97
N ALA A 181 -14.60 14.84 29.74
CA ALA A 181 -14.04 13.53 29.44
C ALA A 181 -12.55 13.46 29.75
N VAL A 182 -12.10 12.27 30.12
CA VAL A 182 -10.66 11.94 30.14
C VAL A 182 -10.20 11.63 28.70
N THR A 183 -9.03 12.13 28.33
CA THR A 183 -8.49 12.01 26.99
C THR A 183 -7.33 11.03 26.91
N THR A 184 -7.16 10.44 25.73
CA THR A 184 -6.01 9.62 25.36
C THR A 184 -5.80 9.70 23.85
N ASP A 185 -4.55 9.57 23.37
CA ASP A 185 -4.23 9.58 21.94
C ASP A 185 -4.09 8.14 21.41
N HIS A 186 -5.06 7.28 21.73
CA HIS A 186 -5.11 5.87 21.31
C HIS A 186 -6.49 5.50 20.81
N TRP A 187 -6.58 4.57 19.86
CA TRP A 187 -7.83 3.92 19.46
C TRP A 187 -7.97 2.55 20.11
N TYR A 188 -9.20 2.18 20.48
CA TYR A 188 -9.51 0.90 21.10
C TYR A 188 -10.65 0.20 20.36
N ASN A 189 -10.51 -1.09 20.14
CA ASN A 189 -11.48 -2.00 19.56
C ASN A 189 -12.02 -1.65 18.15
N ILE A 190 -11.54 -0.62 17.49
CA ILE A 190 -11.91 -0.26 16.12
C ILE A 190 -10.77 -0.64 15.16
N SER A 191 -11.08 -1.09 13.94
CA SER A 191 -10.04 -1.49 12.98
C SER A 191 -10.25 -1.04 11.54
N ALA A 192 -11.50 -0.84 11.07
CA ALA A 192 -11.74 -0.41 9.69
C ALA A 192 -13.10 0.27 9.50
N ILE A 193 -13.19 1.12 8.47
CA ILE A 193 -14.43 1.58 7.85
C ILE A 193 -14.37 1.26 6.38
N ASP A 194 -15.38 0.54 5.88
CA ASP A 194 -15.58 0.28 4.46
C ASP A 194 -16.77 1.07 3.93
N VAL A 195 -16.68 1.52 2.66
CA VAL A 195 -17.80 2.10 1.91
C VAL A 195 -18.24 1.19 0.79
N LEU A 196 -19.53 1.19 0.47
CA LEU A 196 -20.08 0.51 -0.69
C LEU A 196 -19.98 1.42 -1.91
N ALA A 197 -19.05 1.14 -2.79
CA ALA A 197 -18.66 2.01 -3.89
C ALA A 197 -18.69 1.29 -5.25
N PRO A 198 -18.71 2.01 -6.39
CA PRO A 198 -18.58 1.39 -7.72
C PRO A 198 -17.35 0.49 -7.81
N SER A 199 -17.40 -0.55 -8.64
CA SER A 199 -16.29 -1.51 -8.85
C SER A 199 -15.00 -0.87 -9.41
N THR A 200 -15.09 0.36 -9.92
CA THR A 200 -13.94 1.19 -10.33
C THR A 200 -13.21 1.83 -9.16
N THR A 201 -13.81 1.86 -7.97
CA THR A 201 -13.18 2.37 -6.74
C THR A 201 -12.25 1.31 -6.16
N ALA A 202 -11.13 1.75 -5.61
CA ALA A 202 -10.14 0.84 -5.01
C ALA A 202 -9.41 1.51 -3.85
N CYS A 203 -8.49 0.80 -3.20
CA CYS A 203 -7.63 1.39 -2.18
C CYS A 203 -6.18 0.88 -2.22
N VAL A 204 -5.30 1.68 -1.62
CA VAL A 204 -3.89 1.36 -1.34
C VAL A 204 -3.78 0.99 0.13
N ALA A 205 -3.24 -0.20 0.44
CA ALA A 205 -2.94 -0.60 1.82
C ALA A 205 -1.44 -0.44 2.10
N ILE A 206 -1.09 0.15 3.24
CA ILE A 206 0.28 0.51 3.60
C ILE A 206 0.73 -0.32 4.80
N LEU A 207 1.68 -1.23 4.63
CA LEU A 207 2.38 -1.89 5.73
C LEU A 207 3.55 -1.01 6.15
N GLY A 208 3.60 -0.60 7.42
CA GLY A 208 4.64 0.27 7.91
C GLY A 208 4.82 0.26 9.43
N ASN A 209 5.82 1.01 9.88
CA ASN A 209 6.18 1.22 11.29
C ASN A 209 5.76 2.60 11.80
N SER A 210 6.48 3.13 12.81
CA SER A 210 6.22 4.44 13.40
C SER A 210 6.22 5.60 12.39
N ILE A 211 6.93 5.47 11.27
CA ILE A 211 6.99 6.53 10.25
C ILE A 211 5.69 6.53 9.40
N ALA A 212 5.06 5.38 9.18
CA ALA A 212 3.73 5.31 8.56
C ALA A 212 2.63 5.63 9.58
N ASP A 213 2.78 5.16 10.82
CA ASP A 213 1.91 5.43 11.97
C ASP A 213 1.88 6.93 12.34
N GLY A 214 2.95 7.67 12.02
CA GLY A 214 3.00 9.12 12.10
C GLY A 214 3.67 9.69 13.35
N ARG A 215 4.65 8.99 13.96
CA ARG A 215 5.44 9.58 15.05
C ARG A 215 6.14 10.85 14.59
N GLY A 216 5.87 11.99 15.28
CA GLY A 216 6.36 13.31 14.89
C GLY A 216 5.37 14.14 14.08
N SER A 217 4.21 13.57 13.70
CA SER A 217 3.08 14.35 13.18
C SER A 217 2.35 15.11 14.31
N THR A 218 1.45 16.00 13.94
CA THR A 218 0.65 16.78 14.92
C THR A 218 -0.57 15.97 15.35
N THR A 219 -0.76 15.81 16.66
CA THR A 219 -2.01 15.22 17.21
C THR A 219 -3.23 15.97 16.67
N ASN A 220 -4.22 15.25 16.18
CA ASN A 220 -5.43 15.75 15.51
C ASN A 220 -5.16 16.53 14.19
N GLY A 221 -3.93 16.52 13.68
CA GLY A 221 -3.56 17.28 12.48
C GLY A 221 -3.76 16.53 11.17
N GLN A 222 -4.02 15.20 11.20
CA GLN A 222 -4.17 14.32 10.04
C GLN A 222 -3.12 14.63 8.96
N ASN A 223 -1.85 14.72 9.38
CA ASN A 223 -0.74 15.17 8.54
C ASN A 223 0.45 14.19 8.52
N ARG A 224 0.17 12.90 8.69
CA ARG A 224 1.10 11.80 8.40
C ARG A 224 1.30 11.70 6.89
N TRP A 225 2.37 11.08 6.42
CA TRP A 225 2.58 10.95 4.97
C TRP A 225 1.45 10.17 4.25
N PRO A 226 0.78 9.16 4.85
CA PRO A 226 -0.37 8.53 4.21
C PRO A 226 -1.58 9.48 4.06
N ASP A 227 -1.78 10.40 5.01
CA ASP A 227 -2.84 11.42 4.93
C ASP A 227 -2.56 12.42 3.80
N ILE A 228 -1.30 12.88 3.69
CA ILE A 228 -0.85 13.78 2.61
C ILE A 228 -0.90 13.08 1.24
N PHE A 229 -0.58 11.78 1.19
CA PHE A 229 -0.74 10.99 -0.02
C PHE A 229 -2.22 10.84 -0.43
N SER A 230 -3.12 10.63 0.53
CA SER A 230 -4.56 10.64 0.28
C SER A 230 -5.03 11.98 -0.31
N GLU A 231 -4.55 13.12 0.23
CA GLU A 231 -4.81 14.44 -0.37
C GLU A 231 -4.31 14.54 -1.81
N ALA A 232 -3.11 14.02 -2.10
CA ALA A 232 -2.55 14.07 -3.45
C ALA A 232 -3.40 13.25 -4.43
N LEU A 233 -3.82 12.04 -4.05
CA LEU A 233 -4.70 11.19 -4.85
C LEU A 233 -6.04 11.87 -5.15
N LEU A 234 -6.65 12.53 -4.16
CA LEU A 234 -7.92 13.21 -4.33
C LEU A 234 -7.87 14.43 -5.25
N ARG A 235 -6.72 15.09 -5.37
CA ARG A 235 -6.52 16.25 -6.24
C ARG A 235 -6.37 15.89 -7.72
N ASP A 236 -6.04 14.66 -8.03
CA ASP A 236 -5.87 14.15 -9.38
C ASP A 236 -7.11 13.37 -9.82
N SER A 237 -7.73 13.79 -10.92
CA SER A 237 -8.97 13.20 -11.44
C SER A 237 -8.83 11.72 -11.81
N SER A 238 -7.64 11.25 -12.13
CA SER A 238 -7.36 9.84 -12.45
C SER A 238 -7.25 8.94 -11.23
N THR A 239 -7.00 9.51 -10.04
CA THR A 239 -6.77 8.77 -8.79
C THR A 239 -7.73 9.12 -7.64
N GLN A 240 -8.61 10.12 -7.80
CA GLN A 240 -9.51 10.61 -6.75
C GLN A 240 -10.47 9.56 -6.15
N HIS A 241 -10.61 8.41 -6.80
CA HIS A 241 -11.42 7.27 -6.36
C HIS A 241 -10.63 6.21 -5.56
N ILE A 242 -9.38 6.52 -5.19
CA ILE A 242 -8.49 5.59 -4.50
C ILE A 242 -8.41 5.95 -3.02
N GLY A 243 -8.87 5.03 -2.16
CA GLY A 243 -8.73 5.14 -0.71
C GLY A 243 -7.30 4.80 -0.23
N VAL A 244 -6.94 5.30 0.94
CA VAL A 244 -5.66 5.00 1.59
C VAL A 244 -5.90 4.36 2.95
N LEU A 245 -5.30 3.18 3.15
CA LEU A 245 -5.42 2.36 4.35
C LEU A 245 -4.07 2.32 5.07
N ASN A 246 -3.94 3.04 6.17
CA ASN A 246 -2.72 3.08 6.95
C ASN A 246 -2.69 1.94 7.97
N GLN A 247 -1.78 0.99 7.79
CA GLN A 247 -1.53 -0.14 8.69
C GLN A 247 -0.15 -0.03 9.37
N GLY A 248 0.30 1.19 9.65
CA GLY A 248 1.50 1.48 10.44
C GLY A 248 1.33 1.04 11.89
N ILE A 249 2.38 0.54 12.52
CA ILE A 249 2.46 0.27 13.96
C ILE A 249 3.79 0.83 14.48
N GLY A 250 3.73 1.70 15.51
CA GLY A 250 4.92 2.23 16.14
C GLY A 250 5.85 1.13 16.67
N GLY A 251 7.15 1.19 16.33
CA GLY A 251 8.13 0.19 16.78
C GLY A 251 8.02 -1.20 16.15
N ASN A 252 7.22 -1.38 15.10
CA ASN A 252 7.00 -2.68 14.47
C ASN A 252 8.22 -3.17 13.69
N CYS A 253 8.46 -4.49 13.74
CA CYS A 253 9.44 -5.20 12.92
C CYS A 253 8.76 -6.09 11.89
N VAL A 254 9.44 -6.33 10.77
CA VAL A 254 9.01 -7.31 9.76
C VAL A 254 9.16 -8.73 10.27
N LEU A 255 10.31 -9.04 10.87
CA LEU A 255 10.77 -10.42 11.12
C LEU A 255 10.41 -10.93 12.51
N PHE A 256 10.90 -10.26 13.56
CA PHE A 256 10.69 -10.64 14.96
C PHE A 256 10.94 -9.47 15.91
N GLY A 257 10.37 -9.55 17.12
CA GLY A 257 10.49 -8.48 18.11
C GLY A 257 9.65 -7.24 17.75
N GLY A 258 10.03 -6.10 18.33
CA GLY A 258 9.30 -4.86 18.17
C GLY A 258 7.96 -4.82 18.92
N LEU A 259 7.12 -3.86 18.57
CA LEU A 259 5.76 -3.70 19.11
C LEU A 259 4.73 -4.28 18.15
N GLY A 260 3.64 -4.77 18.69
CA GLY A 260 2.56 -5.39 17.93
C GLY A 260 2.97 -6.70 17.23
N PRO A 261 2.08 -7.30 16.42
CA PRO A 261 2.39 -8.47 15.61
C PRO A 261 3.36 -8.11 14.49
N THR A 262 4.30 -9.00 14.17
CA THR A 262 5.32 -8.76 13.15
C THR A 262 4.70 -8.55 11.76
N GLY A 263 5.38 -7.81 10.89
CA GLY A 263 4.95 -7.59 9.51
C GLY A 263 4.57 -8.90 8.80
N VAL A 264 5.39 -9.95 8.95
CA VAL A 264 5.12 -11.28 8.37
C VAL A 264 3.81 -11.88 8.91
N SER A 265 3.56 -11.77 10.21
CA SER A 265 2.38 -12.38 10.85
C SER A 265 1.07 -11.65 10.57
N ARG A 266 1.12 -10.31 10.37
CA ARG A 266 -0.07 -9.47 10.15
C ARG A 266 -0.36 -9.15 8.69
N TYR A 267 0.54 -9.50 7.76
CA TYR A 267 0.44 -9.11 6.34
C TYR A 267 -0.87 -9.52 5.69
N ASP A 268 -1.33 -10.76 5.92
CA ASP A 268 -2.59 -11.23 5.33
C ASP A 268 -3.79 -10.46 5.88
N ARG A 269 -3.83 -10.22 7.20
CA ARG A 269 -4.91 -9.49 7.85
C ARG A 269 -4.94 -8.01 7.44
N ASP A 270 -3.78 -7.36 7.48
CA ASP A 270 -3.70 -5.91 7.38
C ASP A 270 -3.60 -5.41 5.93
N ILE A 271 -3.15 -6.26 5.01
CA ILE A 271 -2.95 -5.88 3.60
C ILE A 271 -3.84 -6.69 2.67
N VAL A 272 -3.61 -8.01 2.59
CA VAL A 272 -4.18 -8.86 1.54
C VAL A 272 -5.69 -9.02 1.66
N ASN A 273 -6.21 -9.06 2.88
CA ASN A 273 -7.62 -9.29 3.18
C ASN A 273 -8.42 -7.99 3.44
N GLN A 274 -7.84 -6.82 3.20
CA GLN A 274 -8.59 -5.56 3.24
C GLN A 274 -9.48 -5.42 1.99
N ASN A 275 -10.65 -4.79 2.17
CA ASN A 275 -11.63 -4.68 1.09
C ASN A 275 -11.21 -3.68 0.02
N GLY A 276 -11.27 -4.07 -1.24
CA GLY A 276 -11.00 -3.20 -2.38
C GLY A 276 -9.52 -2.87 -2.62
N VAL A 277 -8.59 -3.57 -1.97
CA VAL A 277 -7.14 -3.35 -2.18
C VAL A 277 -6.73 -3.75 -3.59
N ARG A 278 -6.11 -2.84 -4.31
CA ARG A 278 -5.48 -3.05 -5.63
C ARG A 278 -3.99 -2.78 -5.58
N TRP A 279 -3.54 -2.01 -4.61
CA TRP A 279 -2.14 -1.68 -4.42
C TRP A 279 -1.73 -1.84 -2.96
N ALA A 280 -0.49 -2.28 -2.75
CA ALA A 280 0.14 -2.33 -1.45
C ALA A 280 1.45 -1.53 -1.46
N ILE A 281 1.74 -0.81 -0.39
CA ILE A 281 3.04 -0.15 -0.17
C ILE A 281 3.69 -0.80 1.04
N ILE A 282 4.92 -1.28 0.88
CA ILE A 282 5.72 -1.83 1.98
C ILE A 282 6.79 -0.82 2.36
N PHE A 283 6.59 -0.16 3.51
CA PHE A 283 7.53 0.79 4.09
C PHE A 283 7.89 0.35 5.51
N GLU A 284 8.65 -0.73 5.61
CA GLU A 284 8.90 -1.44 6.86
C GLU A 284 10.33 -1.97 6.88
N GLY A 285 10.90 -2.22 8.09
CA GLY A 285 12.20 -2.87 8.27
C GLY A 285 13.22 -2.05 9.03
N VAL A 286 12.99 -0.75 9.29
CA VAL A 286 13.98 0.09 10.01
C VAL A 286 14.22 -0.41 11.44
N ASN A 287 13.20 -0.95 12.11
CA ASN A 287 13.33 -1.48 13.47
C ASN A 287 14.09 -2.83 13.50
N ASP A 288 13.97 -3.63 12.42
CA ASP A 288 14.79 -4.84 12.27
C ASP A 288 16.28 -4.51 12.12
N ILE A 289 16.59 -3.38 11.49
CA ILE A 289 17.95 -2.90 11.21
C ILE A 289 18.59 -2.23 12.44
N GLY A 290 17.79 -1.56 13.27
CA GLY A 290 18.28 -0.72 14.38
C GLY A 290 19.16 -1.44 15.42
N GLY A 291 19.05 -2.78 15.53
CA GLY A 291 19.86 -3.61 16.43
C GLY A 291 21.10 -4.24 15.79
N VAL A 292 21.39 -3.98 14.51
CA VAL A 292 22.48 -4.61 13.76
C VAL A 292 23.83 -4.04 14.21
N SER A 293 24.75 -4.92 14.67
CA SER A 293 26.02 -4.51 15.29
C SER A 293 27.26 -5.18 14.68
N SER A 294 27.13 -5.96 13.60
CA SER A 294 28.26 -6.57 12.88
C SER A 294 27.95 -6.74 11.39
N SER A 295 28.99 -6.95 10.56
CA SER A 295 28.78 -7.16 9.12
C SER A 295 28.03 -8.45 8.81
N THR A 296 28.24 -9.52 9.59
CA THR A 296 27.48 -10.77 9.47
C THR A 296 26.02 -10.56 9.82
N ALA A 297 25.72 -9.83 10.90
CA ALA A 297 24.34 -9.48 11.27
C ALA A 297 23.69 -8.61 10.18
N ALA A 298 24.41 -7.64 9.61
CA ALA A 298 23.93 -6.81 8.52
C ALA A 298 23.51 -7.63 7.29
N THR A 299 24.36 -8.56 6.87
CA THR A 299 24.09 -9.46 5.74
C THR A 299 22.89 -10.36 6.02
N ASN A 300 22.85 -10.96 7.21
CA ASN A 300 21.75 -11.87 7.59
C ASN A 300 20.41 -11.14 7.68
N THR A 301 20.37 -9.98 8.34
CA THR A 301 19.15 -9.18 8.48
C THR A 301 18.66 -8.70 7.11
N ALA A 302 19.56 -8.19 6.25
CA ALA A 302 19.18 -7.78 4.90
C ALA A 302 18.59 -8.93 4.09
N ASN A 303 19.22 -10.12 4.12
CA ASN A 303 18.73 -11.30 3.41
C ASN A 303 17.35 -11.75 3.94
N ASN A 304 17.17 -11.74 5.26
CA ASN A 304 15.90 -12.13 5.88
C ASN A 304 14.77 -11.14 5.52
N LEU A 305 15.02 -9.83 5.55
CA LEU A 305 14.07 -8.81 5.10
C LEU A 305 13.70 -9.00 3.64
N ILE A 306 14.69 -9.19 2.76
CA ILE A 306 14.47 -9.44 1.34
C ILE A 306 13.62 -10.71 1.11
N ASN A 307 13.86 -11.77 1.88
CA ASN A 307 13.07 -12.99 1.79
C ASN A 307 11.62 -12.78 2.27
N ALA A 308 11.40 -12.00 3.32
CA ALA A 308 10.06 -11.61 3.76
C ALA A 308 9.34 -10.77 2.69
N TYR A 309 10.02 -9.80 2.09
CA TYR A 309 9.44 -9.00 1.00
C TYR A 309 9.07 -9.84 -0.21
N LYS A 310 9.86 -10.83 -0.60
CA LYS A 310 9.50 -11.79 -1.66
C LYS A 310 8.23 -12.57 -1.33
N GLN A 311 8.02 -12.96 -0.06
CA GLN A 311 6.78 -13.61 0.37
C GLN A 311 5.59 -12.65 0.28
N PHE A 312 5.74 -11.38 0.69
CA PHE A 312 4.70 -10.36 0.53
C PHE A 312 4.31 -10.17 -0.93
N ILE A 313 5.29 -10.08 -1.83
CA ILE A 313 5.07 -9.94 -3.27
C ILE A 313 4.29 -11.15 -3.81
N THR A 314 4.69 -12.36 -3.46
CA THR A 314 4.00 -13.59 -3.88
C THR A 314 2.55 -13.60 -3.43
N LYS A 315 2.27 -13.24 -2.16
CA LYS A 315 0.91 -13.19 -1.60
C LYS A 315 0.05 -12.08 -2.26
N ALA A 316 0.64 -10.90 -2.50
CA ALA A 316 -0.04 -9.79 -3.17
C ALA A 316 -0.43 -10.17 -4.59
N HIS A 317 0.51 -10.72 -5.37
CA HIS A 317 0.26 -11.14 -6.74
C HIS A 317 -0.78 -12.26 -6.84
N ALA A 318 -0.82 -13.19 -5.87
CA ALA A 318 -1.86 -14.22 -5.81
C ALA A 318 -3.29 -13.66 -5.65
N LYS A 319 -3.42 -12.39 -5.27
CA LYS A 319 -4.67 -11.64 -5.12
C LYS A 319 -4.83 -10.51 -6.15
N ASN A 320 -4.00 -10.47 -7.18
CA ASN A 320 -3.96 -9.40 -8.18
C ASN A 320 -3.74 -8.00 -7.58
N ILE A 321 -2.98 -7.93 -6.48
CA ILE A 321 -2.56 -6.69 -5.84
C ILE A 321 -1.18 -6.33 -6.37
N ARG A 322 -1.01 -5.13 -6.95
CA ARG A 322 0.30 -4.56 -7.25
C ARG A 322 0.98 -4.13 -5.96
N ILE A 323 2.26 -4.40 -5.84
CA ILE A 323 2.99 -4.14 -4.61
C ILE A 323 4.23 -3.29 -4.87
N TYR A 324 4.35 -2.18 -4.14
CA TYR A 324 5.44 -1.22 -4.25
C TYR A 324 6.32 -1.25 -3.01
N GLY A 325 7.63 -1.33 -3.23
CA GLY A 325 8.60 -1.19 -2.16
C GLY A 325 8.95 0.26 -1.93
N ALA A 326 8.85 0.72 -0.68
CA ALA A 326 9.36 2.03 -0.31
C ALA A 326 10.73 1.89 0.38
N THR A 327 11.72 2.69 -0.04
CA THR A 327 13.08 2.59 0.51
C THR A 327 13.14 3.15 1.93
N ILE A 328 13.87 2.46 2.80
CA ILE A 328 14.07 2.83 4.21
C ILE A 328 14.86 4.14 4.27
N THR A 329 14.29 5.14 4.93
CA THR A 329 14.87 6.47 5.09
C THR A 329 16.17 6.43 5.89
N PRO A 330 17.08 7.42 5.72
CA PRO A 330 18.28 7.54 6.54
C PRO A 330 17.95 7.76 8.01
N PHE A 331 18.87 7.35 8.90
CA PHE A 331 18.69 7.50 10.35
C PHE A 331 19.96 7.85 11.12
N LYS A 332 20.98 8.42 10.46
CA LYS A 332 22.17 8.97 11.13
C LYS A 332 21.75 10.15 12.01
N GLY A 333 22.22 10.13 13.26
CA GLY A 333 21.78 11.04 14.31
C GLY A 333 20.83 10.39 15.32
N ASN A 334 20.29 9.21 15.00
CA ASN A 334 19.50 8.39 15.92
C ASN A 334 20.35 7.24 16.49
N GLY A 335 19.96 6.71 17.64
CA GLY A 335 20.65 5.57 18.30
C GLY A 335 20.68 4.27 17.49
N TYR A 336 19.89 4.17 16.43
CA TYR A 336 19.93 3.03 15.50
C TYR A 336 21.15 3.05 14.58
N TYR A 337 21.80 4.21 14.43
CA TYR A 337 22.86 4.37 13.45
C TYR A 337 24.20 3.82 13.92
N ASN A 338 24.75 2.93 13.12
CA ASN A 338 26.17 2.56 13.10
C ASN A 338 26.53 2.09 11.68
N GLN A 339 27.81 1.84 11.41
CA GLN A 339 28.28 1.44 10.08
C GLN A 339 27.61 0.14 9.56
N TYR A 340 27.21 -0.77 10.43
CA TYR A 340 26.61 -2.05 10.04
C TYR A 340 25.11 -1.93 9.77
N SER A 341 24.41 -1.13 10.57
CA SER A 341 23.00 -0.82 10.31
C SER A 341 22.85 -0.02 9.00
N GLU A 342 23.77 0.91 8.71
CA GLU A 342 23.81 1.63 7.44
C GLU A 342 24.12 0.71 6.25
N LEU A 343 25.05 -0.24 6.41
CA LEU A 343 25.32 -1.27 5.40
C LEU A 343 24.07 -2.11 5.11
N CYS A 344 23.37 -2.54 6.16
CA CYS A 344 22.13 -3.29 6.03
C CYS A 344 21.06 -2.49 5.29
N ARG A 345 20.82 -1.22 5.69
CA ARG A 345 19.87 -0.31 5.04
C ARG A 345 20.18 -0.14 3.56
N ASN A 346 21.44 0.12 3.22
CA ASN A 346 21.85 0.32 1.83
C ASN A 346 21.65 -0.95 1.00
N THR A 347 21.95 -2.12 1.55
CA THR A 347 21.74 -3.42 0.88
C THR A 347 20.25 -3.64 0.59
N VAL A 348 19.38 -3.44 1.58
CA VAL A 348 17.93 -3.57 1.42
C VAL A 348 17.39 -2.56 0.42
N ASN A 349 17.79 -1.29 0.52
CA ASN A 349 17.33 -0.23 -0.37
C ASN A 349 17.78 -0.46 -1.82
N GLN A 350 18.98 -0.98 -2.02
CA GLN A 350 19.44 -1.35 -3.34
C GLN A 350 18.57 -2.44 -3.95
N TRP A 351 18.21 -3.46 -3.16
CA TRP A 351 17.30 -4.50 -3.62
C TRP A 351 15.91 -3.95 -3.94
N ILE A 352 15.35 -3.06 -3.11
CA ILE A 352 14.05 -2.41 -3.36
C ILE A 352 14.06 -1.62 -4.68
N ARG A 353 15.15 -0.90 -4.98
CA ARG A 353 15.31 -0.12 -6.22
C ARG A 353 15.52 -0.98 -7.47
N THR A 354 15.90 -2.25 -7.29
CA THR A 354 16.19 -3.11 -8.44
C THR A 354 14.89 -3.45 -9.18
N ALA A 355 14.83 -3.04 -10.45
CA ALA A 355 13.66 -3.27 -11.30
C ALA A 355 13.30 -4.76 -11.37
N GLY A 356 12.02 -5.07 -11.23
CA GLY A 356 11.49 -6.43 -11.27
C GLY A 356 11.46 -7.15 -9.91
N ASN A 357 12.00 -6.55 -8.84
CA ASN A 357 11.79 -7.09 -7.50
C ASN A 357 10.40 -6.73 -6.98
N TYR A 358 10.04 -5.45 -7.01
CA TYR A 358 8.68 -4.94 -6.77
C TYR A 358 8.05 -4.49 -8.10
N ASP A 359 6.74 -4.28 -8.14
CA ASP A 359 6.03 -3.71 -9.30
C ASP A 359 6.37 -2.22 -9.50
N GLY A 360 6.95 -1.59 -8.50
CA GLY A 360 7.45 -0.23 -8.52
C GLY A 360 8.19 0.13 -7.24
N CYS A 361 8.89 1.26 -7.26
CA CYS A 361 9.67 1.75 -6.13
C CYS A 361 9.28 3.18 -5.76
N ILE A 362 9.02 3.41 -4.47
CA ILE A 362 8.85 4.74 -3.88
C ILE A 362 10.14 5.08 -3.14
N ASP A 363 10.96 5.94 -3.70
CA ASP A 363 12.31 6.19 -3.18
C ASP A 363 12.35 7.24 -2.07
N PHE A 364 11.78 6.91 -0.91
CA PHE A 364 11.76 7.80 0.26
C PHE A 364 13.17 8.11 0.78
N ASP A 365 14.13 7.20 0.65
CA ASP A 365 15.53 7.49 0.97
C ASP A 365 16.05 8.66 0.13
N LYS A 366 15.86 8.64 -1.19
CA LYS A 366 16.28 9.71 -2.08
C LYS A 366 15.54 11.04 -1.80
N ILE A 367 14.25 10.96 -1.48
CA ILE A 367 13.39 12.11 -1.20
C ILE A 367 13.80 12.82 0.10
N MET A 368 14.19 12.06 1.13
CA MET A 368 14.36 12.56 2.50
C MET A 368 15.82 12.76 2.91
N ARG A 369 16.78 12.14 2.22
CA ARG A 369 18.19 12.20 2.61
C ARG A 369 18.82 13.57 2.37
N ASN A 370 19.71 13.96 3.26
CA ASN A 370 20.57 15.11 3.07
C ASN A 370 21.55 14.87 1.90
N PRO A 371 21.58 15.71 0.87
CA PRO A 371 22.46 15.52 -0.28
C PRO A 371 23.97 15.59 0.07
N LEU A 372 24.33 16.23 1.19
CA LEU A 372 25.71 16.35 1.65
C LEU A 372 26.14 15.20 2.58
N ASP A 373 25.17 14.50 3.18
CA ASP A 373 25.39 13.33 4.02
C ASP A 373 24.21 12.36 3.87
N THR A 374 24.31 11.47 2.90
CA THR A 374 23.20 10.58 2.50
C THR A 374 22.77 9.56 3.56
N ALA A 375 23.51 9.44 4.65
CA ALA A 375 23.12 8.62 5.80
C ALA A 375 22.21 9.38 6.78
N SER A 376 22.06 10.71 6.65
CA SER A 376 21.20 11.54 7.47
C SER A 376 19.96 12.06 6.72
N LEU A 377 18.91 12.38 7.46
CA LEU A 377 17.76 13.11 6.96
C LEU A 377 18.10 14.58 6.73
N VAL A 378 17.39 15.25 5.82
CA VAL A 378 17.41 16.73 5.74
C VAL A 378 16.96 17.28 7.10
N THR A 379 17.76 18.19 7.67
CA THR A 379 17.56 18.69 9.04
C THR A 379 16.17 19.32 9.29
N THR A 380 15.60 19.95 8.26
CA THR A 380 14.28 20.59 8.32
C THR A 380 13.10 19.62 8.10
N TYR A 381 13.36 18.32 8.00
CA TYR A 381 12.35 17.29 7.74
C TYR A 381 12.27 16.23 8.84
N GLN A 382 12.90 16.45 9.99
CA GLN A 382 13.02 15.40 10.99
C GLN A 382 13.03 15.97 12.42
N ASN A 383 12.68 15.10 13.41
CA ASN A 383 12.66 15.44 14.84
C ASN A 383 13.87 14.89 15.62
N ASP A 384 14.26 13.64 15.37
CA ASP A 384 15.16 12.87 16.22
C ASP A 384 16.19 12.03 15.42
N GLY A 385 16.44 12.41 14.19
CA GLY A 385 17.33 11.70 13.26
C GLY A 385 16.73 10.45 12.62
N LEU A 386 15.50 10.04 12.99
CA LEU A 386 14.79 8.88 12.47
C LEU A 386 13.39 9.22 11.96
N HIS A 387 12.61 9.95 12.78
CA HIS A 387 11.22 10.25 12.49
C HIS A 387 11.09 11.60 11.80
N PRO A 388 10.36 11.66 10.68
CA PRO A 388 10.01 12.95 10.05
C PRO A 388 9.17 13.82 10.98
N ASP A 389 9.28 15.12 10.81
CA ASP A 389 8.31 16.09 11.30
C ASP A 389 7.19 16.32 10.28
N THR A 390 6.30 17.27 10.53
CA THR A 390 5.17 17.58 9.62
C THR A 390 5.62 18.02 8.23
N ALA A 391 6.76 18.74 8.12
CA ALA A 391 7.32 19.15 6.83
C ALA A 391 7.88 17.95 6.06
N GLY A 392 8.56 17.03 6.76
CA GLY A 392 9.04 15.78 6.21
C GLY A 392 7.89 14.88 5.74
N TYR A 393 6.84 14.72 6.53
CA TYR A 393 5.66 13.95 6.14
C TYR A 393 4.97 14.54 4.92
N ARG A 394 4.82 15.86 4.86
CA ARG A 394 4.30 16.55 3.68
C ARG A 394 5.18 16.28 2.45
N LYS A 395 6.50 16.36 2.62
CA LYS A 395 7.46 16.05 1.54
C LYS A 395 7.31 14.61 1.06
N MET A 396 7.22 13.64 1.97
CA MET A 396 7.05 12.23 1.61
C MET A 396 5.75 11.99 0.83
N GLY A 397 4.61 12.35 1.41
CA GLY A 397 3.28 12.07 0.82
C GLY A 397 3.07 12.76 -0.52
N SER A 398 3.51 14.03 -0.67
CA SER A 398 3.34 14.78 -1.92
C SER A 398 4.35 14.42 -3.03
N SER A 399 5.38 13.64 -2.73
CA SER A 399 6.41 13.24 -3.71
C SER A 399 6.19 11.86 -4.30
N ILE A 400 5.12 11.16 -3.92
CA ILE A 400 4.78 9.84 -4.49
C ILE A 400 4.29 10.05 -5.92
N ASP A 401 4.85 9.29 -6.87
CA ASP A 401 4.41 9.31 -8.27
C ASP A 401 3.02 8.67 -8.40
N LEU A 402 2.01 9.49 -8.70
CA LEU A 402 0.62 9.04 -8.83
C LEU A 402 0.41 8.13 -10.06
N ASN A 403 1.28 8.16 -11.05
CA ASN A 403 1.21 7.24 -12.20
C ASN A 403 1.32 5.77 -11.79
N LEU A 404 1.91 5.47 -10.64
CA LEU A 404 1.92 4.12 -10.08
C LEU A 404 0.50 3.57 -9.84
N PHE A 405 -0.50 4.43 -9.67
CA PHE A 405 -1.87 4.10 -9.27
C PHE A 405 -2.91 4.33 -10.36
N THR A 406 -2.54 4.83 -11.54
CA THR A 406 -3.49 5.16 -12.62
C THR A 406 -3.91 3.96 -13.47
N ALA A 407 -3.19 2.86 -13.44
CA ALA A 407 -3.47 1.69 -14.29
C ALA A 407 -4.44 0.72 -13.61
N LEU A 408 -5.73 1.07 -13.53
CA LEU A 408 -6.81 0.07 -13.46
C LEU A 408 -7.11 -0.35 -14.91
N ASP A 409 -6.46 -1.42 -15.39
CA ASP A 409 -6.93 -2.10 -16.58
C ASP A 409 -8.32 -2.68 -16.26
N THR A 410 -9.37 -1.95 -16.68
CA THR A 410 -10.77 -2.36 -16.53
C THR A 410 -11.15 -3.56 -17.41
N THR A 411 -10.20 -4.17 -18.12
CA THR A 411 -10.43 -5.25 -19.08
C THR A 411 -10.24 -6.66 -18.53
N THR A 412 -9.99 -6.85 -17.22
CA THR A 412 -9.75 -8.22 -16.71
C THR A 412 -10.56 -8.59 -15.47
N LEU A 413 -11.88 -8.75 -15.63
CA LEU A 413 -12.57 -9.80 -14.90
C LEU A 413 -12.24 -11.14 -15.58
N GLY A 414 -11.19 -11.80 -15.10
CA GLY A 414 -11.01 -13.21 -15.34
C GLY A 414 -10.04 -13.68 -16.44
N VAL A 415 -8.86 -13.07 -16.58
CA VAL A 415 -7.70 -13.77 -17.18
C VAL A 415 -6.43 -13.22 -16.52
N HIS A 416 -5.49 -14.09 -16.15
CA HIS A 416 -4.14 -13.71 -15.79
C HIS A 416 -3.64 -12.62 -16.74
N SER A 417 -3.43 -11.39 -16.25
CA SER A 417 -2.72 -10.38 -17.01
C SER A 417 -1.27 -10.83 -17.14
N VAL A 418 -1.01 -11.62 -18.14
CA VAL A 418 0.33 -11.70 -18.72
C VAL A 418 0.67 -10.26 -19.08
N ARG A 419 1.69 -9.70 -18.44
CA ARG A 419 2.27 -8.43 -18.86
C ARG A 419 2.54 -8.58 -20.35
N ILE A 420 1.77 -7.89 -21.19
CA ILE A 420 2.04 -7.90 -22.64
C ILE A 420 3.40 -7.21 -22.76
N ILE A 421 4.40 -8.01 -23.00
CA ILE A 421 5.74 -7.51 -23.34
C ILE A 421 5.64 -7.13 -24.80
N ASP A 422 5.47 -5.85 -25.08
CA ASP A 422 5.21 -5.35 -26.44
C ASP A 422 6.46 -5.35 -27.32
N SER A 423 7.64 -5.55 -26.72
CA SER A 423 8.92 -5.48 -27.42
C SER A 423 9.96 -6.41 -26.81
N TYR A 424 10.90 -6.83 -27.66
CA TYR A 424 12.12 -7.46 -27.17
C TYR A 424 12.98 -6.40 -26.47
N VAL A 425 13.53 -6.75 -25.32
CA VAL A 425 14.44 -5.87 -24.56
C VAL A 425 15.63 -6.69 -24.09
N LEU A 426 16.83 -6.17 -24.25
CA LEU A 426 18.03 -6.67 -23.58
C LEU A 426 18.45 -5.66 -22.52
N GLY A 427 18.37 -6.02 -21.23
CA GLY A 427 18.82 -5.18 -20.12
C GLY A 427 20.33 -5.04 -20.05
N GLN A 428 20.84 -3.95 -19.46
CA GLN A 428 22.24 -3.86 -19.07
C GLN A 428 22.50 -4.85 -17.94
N ASN A 429 23.61 -5.59 -18.00
CA ASN A 429 23.99 -6.51 -16.92
C ASN A 429 24.30 -5.73 -15.64
N TYR A 430 23.97 -6.35 -14.51
CA TYR A 430 24.23 -5.78 -13.20
C TYR A 430 24.75 -6.83 -12.22
N PRO A 431 25.81 -6.50 -11.45
CA PRO A 431 26.66 -5.31 -11.54
C PRO A 431 27.43 -5.20 -12.85
N ASN A 432 27.83 -3.99 -13.26
CA ASN A 432 28.75 -3.72 -14.33
C ASN A 432 29.55 -2.43 -14.03
N PRO A 433 30.86 -2.48 -13.77
CA PRO A 433 31.72 -3.66 -13.75
C PRO A 433 31.34 -4.71 -12.71
N PHE A 434 31.76 -5.97 -12.89
CA PHE A 434 31.40 -7.11 -12.03
C PHE A 434 32.59 -7.98 -11.64
N ASN A 435 32.46 -8.75 -10.51
CA ASN A 435 33.48 -9.69 -10.02
C ASN A 435 32.82 -10.81 -9.15
N PRO A 436 32.93 -12.09 -9.46
CA PRO A 436 33.11 -12.63 -10.80
C PRO A 436 31.75 -12.84 -11.51
N ALA A 437 30.62 -12.55 -10.82
CA ALA A 437 29.27 -12.83 -11.32
C ALA A 437 28.47 -11.57 -11.64
N THR A 438 27.62 -11.68 -12.65
CA THR A 438 26.68 -10.64 -13.06
C THR A 438 25.38 -11.25 -13.56
N THR A 439 24.30 -10.47 -13.53
CA THR A 439 22.98 -10.89 -14.01
C THR A 439 22.59 -10.11 -15.24
N ILE A 440 22.08 -10.81 -16.26
CA ILE A 440 21.55 -10.26 -17.51
C ILE A 440 20.06 -10.52 -17.55
N SER A 441 19.25 -9.47 -17.71
CA SER A 441 17.80 -9.56 -17.87
C SER A 441 17.40 -9.25 -19.30
N PHE A 442 16.36 -9.92 -19.81
CA PHE A 442 15.81 -9.70 -21.15
C PHE A 442 14.32 -10.04 -21.20
N SER A 443 13.62 -9.46 -22.18
CA SER A 443 12.18 -9.68 -22.39
C SER A 443 11.91 -10.22 -23.78
N VAL A 444 10.93 -11.11 -23.89
CA VAL A 444 10.47 -11.78 -25.13
C VAL A 444 8.96 -11.53 -25.26
N PRO A 445 8.47 -10.78 -26.27
CA PRO A 445 7.06 -10.42 -26.39
C PRO A 445 6.17 -11.56 -26.89
N THR A 446 6.73 -12.47 -27.67
CA THR A 446 6.02 -13.64 -28.21
C THR A 446 6.90 -14.88 -28.09
N GLN A 447 6.30 -16.07 -28.11
CA GLN A 447 7.07 -17.30 -28.09
C GLN A 447 8.10 -17.29 -29.22
N SER A 448 9.39 -17.39 -28.88
CA SER A 448 10.49 -17.29 -29.83
C SER A 448 11.64 -18.20 -29.40
N PHE A 449 12.41 -18.70 -30.40
CA PHE A 449 13.69 -19.29 -30.09
C PHE A 449 14.67 -18.21 -29.68
N VAL A 450 15.23 -18.33 -28.46
CA VAL A 450 16.09 -17.34 -27.84
C VAL A 450 17.51 -17.89 -27.72
N SER A 451 18.49 -17.10 -28.17
CA SER A 451 19.92 -17.33 -27.99
C SER A 451 20.53 -16.15 -27.28
N LEU A 452 21.05 -16.39 -26.07
CA LEU A 452 21.84 -15.40 -25.29
C LEU A 452 23.25 -15.96 -25.12
N LYS A 453 24.24 -15.32 -25.74
CA LYS A 453 25.63 -15.75 -25.73
C LYS A 453 26.55 -14.65 -25.26
N ILE A 454 27.64 -15.04 -24.59
CA ILE A 454 28.74 -14.14 -24.18
C ILE A 454 29.92 -14.33 -25.14
N TYR A 455 30.56 -13.22 -25.46
CA TYR A 455 31.70 -13.17 -26.38
C TYR A 455 32.88 -12.44 -25.71
N ASP A 456 34.09 -12.86 -26.05
CA ASP A 456 35.29 -12.10 -25.76
C ASP A 456 35.48 -10.91 -26.73
N ALA A 457 36.53 -10.12 -26.52
CA ALA A 457 36.85 -8.98 -27.37
C ALA A 457 37.17 -9.34 -28.84
N LEU A 458 37.52 -10.59 -29.10
CA LEU A 458 37.78 -11.10 -30.44
C LEU A 458 36.53 -11.72 -31.11
N GLY A 459 35.38 -11.64 -30.48
CA GLY A 459 34.12 -12.17 -30.98
C GLY A 459 33.94 -13.68 -30.82
N ARG A 460 34.79 -14.36 -30.06
CA ARG A 460 34.68 -15.80 -29.78
C ARG A 460 33.66 -16.04 -28.67
N VAL A 461 32.80 -17.05 -28.82
CA VAL A 461 31.83 -17.42 -27.81
C VAL A 461 32.53 -18.00 -26.60
N VAL A 462 32.36 -17.36 -25.41
CA VAL A 462 32.93 -17.85 -24.14
C VAL A 462 31.88 -18.51 -23.24
N SER A 463 30.58 -18.20 -23.45
CA SER A 463 29.49 -18.86 -22.72
C SER A 463 28.16 -18.78 -23.52
N ILE A 464 27.28 -19.78 -23.31
CA ILE A 464 25.91 -19.78 -23.82
C ILE A 464 24.98 -19.86 -22.63
N LEU A 465 24.24 -18.78 -22.38
CA LEU A 465 23.34 -18.67 -21.22
C LEU A 465 21.93 -19.15 -21.53
N VAL A 466 21.49 -19.00 -22.78
CA VAL A 466 20.19 -19.48 -23.29
C VAL A 466 20.35 -19.94 -24.71
N SER A 467 19.73 -21.09 -25.07
CA SER A 467 19.61 -21.57 -26.44
C SER A 467 18.40 -22.52 -26.52
N LYS A 468 17.19 -21.93 -26.46
CA LYS A 468 15.94 -22.70 -26.48
C LYS A 468 14.73 -21.84 -26.82
N LEU A 469 13.60 -22.51 -27.09
CA LEU A 469 12.30 -21.87 -27.23
C LEU A 469 11.84 -21.33 -25.86
N LEU A 470 11.49 -20.05 -25.78
CA LEU A 470 10.91 -19.40 -24.59
C LEU A 470 9.53 -18.82 -24.93
N SER A 471 8.60 -18.91 -24.00
CA SER A 471 7.31 -18.25 -24.08
C SER A 471 7.47 -16.74 -23.94
N ALA A 472 6.40 -15.95 -24.21
CA ALA A 472 6.39 -14.54 -23.84
C ALA A 472 6.68 -14.38 -22.33
N GLY A 473 7.56 -13.45 -21.97
CA GLY A 473 7.97 -13.27 -20.58
C GLY A 473 9.26 -12.48 -20.41
N THR A 474 9.55 -12.07 -19.15
CA THR A 474 10.83 -11.49 -18.76
C THR A 474 11.67 -12.57 -18.10
N TYR A 475 12.95 -12.62 -18.46
CA TYR A 475 13.90 -13.64 -18.05
C TYR A 475 15.15 -12.99 -17.48
N SER A 476 15.79 -13.70 -16.54
CA SER A 476 17.06 -13.30 -15.94
C SER A 476 18.01 -14.50 -15.95
N ARG A 477 19.28 -14.25 -16.25
CA ARG A 477 20.34 -15.27 -16.25
C ARG A 477 21.58 -14.74 -15.59
N GLN A 478 22.03 -15.46 -14.59
CA GLN A 478 23.31 -15.18 -13.93
C GLN A 478 24.44 -15.77 -14.78
N TRP A 479 25.53 -15.01 -14.93
CA TRP A 479 26.77 -15.47 -15.52
C TRP A 479 27.91 -15.32 -14.52
N ASP A 480 28.61 -16.43 -14.28
CA ASP A 480 29.84 -16.49 -13.48
C ASP A 480 31.03 -16.58 -14.43
N ALA A 481 31.87 -15.56 -14.42
CA ALA A 481 33.08 -15.45 -15.22
C ALA A 481 34.33 -16.00 -14.51
N LYS A 482 34.15 -16.87 -13.50
CA LYS A 482 35.28 -17.48 -12.79
C LYS A 482 36.22 -18.20 -13.75
N GLY A 483 37.50 -17.87 -13.66
CA GLY A 483 38.53 -18.44 -14.58
C GLY A 483 38.85 -17.55 -15.80
N LEU A 484 38.04 -16.53 -16.12
CA LEU A 484 38.30 -15.63 -17.24
C LEU A 484 39.14 -14.42 -16.79
N ALA A 485 39.89 -13.83 -17.72
CA ALA A 485 40.72 -12.64 -17.47
C ALA A 485 39.87 -11.39 -17.30
N SER A 486 40.34 -10.42 -16.47
CA SER A 486 39.74 -9.06 -16.43
C SER A 486 39.76 -8.44 -17.82
N GLY A 487 38.64 -7.77 -18.17
CA GLY A 487 38.57 -7.16 -19.49
C GLY A 487 37.13 -6.89 -19.94
N VAL A 488 37.01 -6.52 -21.21
CA VAL A 488 35.74 -6.24 -21.87
C VAL A 488 35.23 -7.52 -22.54
N TYR A 489 33.97 -7.81 -22.26
CA TYR A 489 33.20 -8.86 -22.91
C TYR A 489 31.93 -8.27 -23.49
N PHE A 490 31.26 -9.01 -24.37
CA PHE A 490 30.00 -8.62 -24.97
C PHE A 490 28.97 -9.75 -24.79
N TYR A 491 27.72 -9.39 -24.66
CA TYR A 491 26.63 -10.37 -24.70
C TYR A 491 25.61 -9.97 -25.76
N ARG A 492 25.13 -10.97 -26.49
CA ARG A 492 24.17 -10.78 -27.56
C ARG A 492 22.93 -11.63 -27.33
N LEU A 493 21.79 -10.96 -27.39
CA LEU A 493 20.49 -11.61 -27.46
C LEU A 493 20.03 -11.67 -28.92
N LEU A 494 19.60 -12.86 -29.34
CA LEU A 494 18.91 -13.09 -30.59
C LEU A 494 17.57 -13.77 -30.26
N ALA A 495 16.45 -13.18 -30.69
CA ALA A 495 15.11 -13.69 -30.44
C ALA A 495 14.20 -13.30 -31.62
N GLY A 496 13.80 -14.29 -32.45
CA GLY A 496 13.12 -14.00 -33.71
C GLY A 496 13.99 -13.14 -34.64
N SER A 497 13.47 -11.98 -35.03
CA SER A 497 14.20 -10.97 -35.84
C SER A 497 14.99 -9.98 -35.00
N PHE A 498 14.83 -10.00 -33.66
CA PHE A 498 15.50 -9.08 -32.75
C PHE A 498 16.93 -9.51 -32.46
N ILE A 499 17.88 -8.56 -32.61
CA ILE A 499 19.28 -8.77 -32.30
C ILE A 499 19.77 -7.53 -31.57
N GLU A 500 20.26 -7.69 -30.33
CA GLU A 500 20.90 -6.62 -29.57
C GLU A 500 22.18 -7.13 -28.89
N THR A 501 23.23 -6.27 -28.84
CA THR A 501 24.51 -6.58 -28.20
C THR A 501 24.85 -5.49 -27.21
N LYS A 502 25.26 -5.87 -26.00
CA LYS A 502 25.74 -4.95 -24.95
C LYS A 502 27.10 -5.36 -24.45
N LYS A 503 27.78 -4.38 -23.84
CA LYS A 503 29.13 -4.51 -23.26
C LYS A 503 29.00 -4.78 -21.75
N LEU A 504 29.89 -5.64 -21.24
CA LEU A 504 30.12 -5.88 -19.82
C LEU A 504 31.61 -5.85 -19.49
N VAL A 505 31.96 -5.47 -18.26
CA VAL A 505 33.36 -5.30 -17.82
C VAL A 505 33.61 -6.18 -16.60
N LEU A 506 34.51 -7.15 -16.77
CA LEU A 506 34.96 -7.99 -15.66
C LEU A 506 36.18 -7.33 -15.02
N LEU A 507 36.11 -7.12 -13.69
CA LEU A 507 37.22 -6.67 -12.86
C LEU A 507 37.52 -7.76 -11.83
N ARG A 508 38.78 -8.10 -11.68
CA ARG A 508 39.29 -8.97 -10.63
C ARG A 508 40.15 -8.20 -9.66
#